data_c3897444ffe3c40a4d95bf2ce9a514a3
#
_entry.id   c3897444ffe3c40a4d95bf2ce9a514a3
#
_cell.length_a   1.000
_cell.length_b   1.000
_cell.length_c   1.000
_cell.angle_alpha   90.00
_cell.angle_beta   90.00
_cell.angle_gamma   90.00
#
_symmetry.space_group_name_H-M   'P 1'
#
loop_
_entity.id
_entity.type
_entity.pdbx_description
1 polymer ?
#
loop_
_entity_poly.entity_id
_entity_poly.type
_entity_poly.pdbx_seq_one_letter_code
_entity_poly.pdbx_strand_id
1 'polypeptide(L)'
;MTPIIALLLGLVLLFFGGESLVRGSVAIALKMRISTLVVGMTIVSFATSAPELFVSLQAVLDGSSDIAFGNVIGSNIANITLVLGVTALTFRVQISEQTITLNYPVLLLSSLVFGGVLYYFNGIPQEVGFLFLFLLVVFSWVLISKSRRDILNAATDEDEILLEVSDDSLFKSLGFLLAGIVLLKFGADYLVDGTIAIAKKFEISERVIAVTVVAIGTSIPELATSIVAALKKEDNLAVGNLIGSNIFNILAVLGVTASIKEINIIDAEIFTFDYMWMIAITLIVGLFIYTFSKSQISRKEGIVLLLIYISYLYFSLS
;
A
#
# COMPACT_ATOMS: atom_id res chain seq x y z
N MET A 1 -4.49 2.32 29.64
CA MET A 1 -5.03 3.50 28.93
C MET A 1 -6.50 3.24 28.63
N THR A 2 -7.38 4.25 28.69
CA THR A 2 -8.78 4.01 28.29
C THR A 2 -8.85 3.83 26.76
N PRO A 3 -9.80 3.02 26.24
CA PRO A 3 -9.92 2.80 24.79
C PRO A 3 -10.09 4.10 23.99
N ILE A 4 -10.84 5.07 24.53
CA ILE A 4 -11.05 6.37 23.89
C ILE A 4 -9.74 7.16 23.80
N ILE A 5 -8.91 7.15 24.85
CA ILE A 5 -7.59 7.81 24.81
C ILE A 5 -6.68 7.12 23.82
N ALA A 6 -6.72 5.78 23.69
CA ALA A 6 -5.96 5.05 22.69
C ALA A 6 -6.36 5.47 21.27
N LEU A 7 -7.66 5.55 20.97
CA LEU A 7 -8.16 6.01 19.68
C LEU A 7 -7.69 7.43 19.33
N LEU A 8 -7.87 8.37 20.26
CA LEU A 8 -7.47 9.77 20.05
C LEU A 8 -5.96 9.90 19.84
N LEU A 9 -5.16 9.22 20.68
CA LEU A 9 -3.71 9.20 20.54
C LEU A 9 -3.31 8.56 19.20
N GLY A 10 -3.93 7.45 18.83
CA GLY A 10 -3.72 6.80 17.53
C GLY A 10 -3.94 7.76 16.36
N LEU A 11 -5.06 8.48 16.33
CA LEU A 11 -5.34 9.46 15.28
C LEU A 11 -4.31 10.60 15.23
N VAL A 12 -3.89 11.11 16.37
CA VAL A 12 -2.88 12.17 16.46
C VAL A 12 -1.54 11.66 15.92
N LEU A 13 -1.11 10.46 16.33
CA LEU A 13 0.13 9.87 15.85
C LEU A 13 0.09 9.57 14.36
N LEU A 14 -1.04 9.08 13.82
CA LEU A 14 -1.23 8.83 12.39
C LEU A 14 -1.12 10.13 11.59
N PHE A 15 -1.73 11.22 12.05
CA PHE A 15 -1.65 12.51 11.36
C PHE A 15 -0.22 13.04 11.33
N PHE A 16 0.47 13.14 12.46
CA PHE A 16 1.85 13.63 12.50
C PHE A 16 2.84 12.65 11.87
N GLY A 17 2.55 11.35 11.95
CA GLY A 17 3.32 10.30 11.26
C GLY A 17 3.24 10.45 9.75
N GLY A 18 2.05 10.59 9.20
CA GLY A 18 1.82 10.84 7.78
C GLY A 18 2.47 12.16 7.33
N GLU A 19 2.34 13.23 8.12
CA GLU A 19 2.98 14.51 7.81
C GLU A 19 4.51 14.41 7.75
N SER A 20 5.12 13.76 8.74
CA SER A 20 6.58 13.54 8.79
C SER A 20 7.06 12.68 7.64
N LEU A 21 6.34 11.58 7.34
CA LEU A 21 6.67 10.69 6.24
C LEU A 21 6.59 11.40 4.89
N VAL A 22 5.52 12.13 4.61
CA VAL A 22 5.34 12.89 3.36
C VAL A 22 6.45 13.94 3.22
N ARG A 23 6.73 14.71 4.28
CA ARG A 23 7.80 15.72 4.27
C ARG A 23 9.17 15.10 3.97
N GLY A 24 9.51 14.02 4.67
CA GLY A 24 10.78 13.32 4.45
C GLY A 24 10.89 12.76 3.03
N SER A 25 9.81 12.17 2.52
CA SER A 25 9.74 11.58 1.18
C SER A 25 9.91 12.60 0.07
N VAL A 26 9.21 13.74 0.14
CA VAL A 26 9.34 14.84 -0.83
C VAL A 26 10.77 15.40 -0.83
N ALA A 27 11.34 15.63 0.36
CA ALA A 27 12.71 16.12 0.46
C ALA A 27 13.75 15.12 -0.10
N ILE A 28 13.53 13.81 0.07
CA ILE A 28 14.38 12.77 -0.54
C ILE A 28 14.20 12.75 -2.06
N ALA A 29 12.97 12.86 -2.57
CA ALA A 29 12.70 12.90 -4.00
C ALA A 29 13.50 14.02 -4.70
N LEU A 30 13.43 15.25 -4.15
CA LEU A 30 14.17 16.39 -4.66
C LEU A 30 15.69 16.15 -4.67
N LYS A 31 16.23 15.64 -3.55
CA LYS A 31 17.68 15.38 -3.43
C LYS A 31 18.19 14.27 -4.34
N MET A 32 17.40 13.23 -4.55
CA MET A 32 17.76 12.11 -5.42
C MET A 32 17.47 12.39 -6.89
N ARG A 33 16.87 13.54 -7.21
CA ARG A 33 16.39 13.90 -8.55
C ARG A 33 15.50 12.81 -9.14
N ILE A 34 14.49 12.41 -8.36
CA ILE A 34 13.44 11.46 -8.76
C ILE A 34 12.07 12.04 -8.43
N SER A 35 11.03 11.61 -9.14
CA SER A 35 9.68 12.10 -8.89
C SER A 35 9.13 11.62 -7.54
N THR A 36 8.22 12.40 -6.93
CA THR A 36 7.50 12.00 -5.72
C THR A 36 6.68 10.73 -5.93
N LEU A 37 6.21 10.48 -7.15
CA LEU A 37 5.57 9.21 -7.55
C LEU A 37 6.51 8.01 -7.30
N VAL A 38 7.76 8.10 -7.74
CA VAL A 38 8.74 7.00 -7.59
C VAL A 38 9.12 6.79 -6.13
N VAL A 39 9.26 7.87 -5.35
CA VAL A 39 9.48 7.73 -3.90
C VAL A 39 8.27 7.11 -3.21
N GLY A 40 7.06 7.51 -3.59
CA GLY A 40 5.82 6.88 -3.14
C GLY A 40 5.80 5.38 -3.43
N MET A 41 6.12 4.99 -4.66
CA MET A 41 6.13 3.61 -5.12
C MET A 41 7.28 2.75 -4.57
N THR A 42 8.28 3.32 -3.96
CA THR A 42 9.45 2.58 -3.45
C THR A 42 9.62 2.75 -1.95
N ILE A 43 10.14 3.89 -1.51
CA ILE A 43 10.51 4.13 -0.12
C ILE A 43 9.27 4.14 0.79
N VAL A 44 8.22 4.87 0.38
CA VAL A 44 7.00 4.99 1.19
C VAL A 44 6.25 3.68 1.24
N SER A 45 6.04 3.03 0.07
CA SER A 45 5.37 1.73 0.02
C SER A 45 6.10 0.66 0.82
N PHE A 46 7.43 0.59 0.74
CA PHE A 46 8.20 -0.32 1.59
C PHE A 46 8.00 -0.03 3.08
N ALA A 47 8.00 1.24 3.45
CA ALA A 47 7.86 1.66 4.84
C ALA A 47 6.46 1.35 5.41
N THR A 48 5.41 1.59 4.62
CA THR A 48 4.03 1.35 5.05
C THR A 48 3.65 -0.12 4.98
N SER A 49 4.21 -0.90 4.05
CA SER A 49 4.00 -2.36 3.96
C SER A 49 4.93 -3.20 4.87
N ALA A 50 5.76 -2.57 5.70
CA ALA A 50 6.59 -3.30 6.66
C ALA A 50 5.77 -4.09 7.71
N PRO A 51 4.65 -3.58 8.25
CA PRO A 51 3.78 -4.36 9.12
C PRO A 51 3.27 -5.65 8.45
N GLU A 52 2.83 -5.57 7.18
CA GLU A 52 2.39 -6.72 6.40
C GLU A 52 3.47 -7.77 6.26
N LEU A 53 4.73 -7.33 6.03
CA LEU A 53 5.87 -8.24 5.96
C LEU A 53 6.06 -8.98 7.28
N PHE A 54 6.07 -8.28 8.41
CA PHE A 54 6.28 -8.91 9.72
C PHE A 54 5.15 -9.87 10.07
N VAL A 55 3.89 -9.49 9.84
CA VAL A 55 2.71 -10.33 10.09
C VAL A 55 2.75 -11.59 9.21
N SER A 56 3.00 -11.44 7.90
CA SER A 56 3.03 -12.56 6.97
C SER A 56 4.20 -13.51 7.26
N LEU A 57 5.38 -12.97 7.52
CA LEU A 57 6.56 -13.79 7.85
C LEU A 57 6.34 -14.56 9.16
N GLN A 58 5.85 -13.91 10.20
CA GLN A 58 5.57 -14.56 11.48
C GLN A 58 4.53 -15.66 11.31
N ALA A 59 3.44 -15.39 10.59
CA ALA A 59 2.38 -16.36 10.34
C ALA A 59 2.93 -17.63 9.66
N VAL A 60 3.79 -17.49 8.65
CA VAL A 60 4.39 -18.66 7.95
C VAL A 60 5.36 -19.40 8.84
N LEU A 61 6.16 -18.70 9.66
CA LEU A 61 7.07 -19.34 10.63
C LEU A 61 6.29 -20.16 11.66
N ASP A 62 5.13 -19.65 12.10
CA ASP A 62 4.22 -20.34 13.04
C ASP A 62 3.36 -21.43 12.38
N GLY A 63 3.50 -21.65 11.06
CA GLY A 63 2.77 -22.68 10.32
C GLY A 63 1.37 -22.31 9.84
N SER A 64 1.03 -21.01 9.89
CA SER A 64 -0.28 -20.47 9.52
C SER A 64 -0.21 -19.75 8.16
N SER A 65 0.11 -20.49 7.09
CA SER A 65 0.35 -19.94 5.74
C SER A 65 -0.85 -19.15 5.18
N ASP A 66 -2.08 -19.58 5.46
CA ASP A 66 -3.29 -18.89 4.97
C ASP A 66 -3.43 -17.50 5.55
N ILE A 67 -2.93 -17.24 6.78
CA ILE A 67 -2.88 -15.90 7.35
C ILE A 67 -1.97 -14.99 6.53
N ALA A 68 -0.84 -15.49 6.03
CA ALA A 68 0.05 -14.70 5.20
C ALA A 68 -0.58 -14.32 3.85
N PHE A 69 -1.27 -15.27 3.20
CA PHE A 69 -2.02 -14.98 1.99
C PHE A 69 -3.17 -14.01 2.24
N GLY A 70 -3.98 -14.28 3.26
CA GLY A 70 -5.11 -13.43 3.64
C GLY A 70 -4.66 -11.99 3.98
N ASN A 71 -3.54 -11.83 4.69
CA ASN A 71 -2.96 -10.52 4.98
C ASN A 71 -2.56 -9.78 3.69
N VAL A 72 -1.81 -10.41 2.78
CA VAL A 72 -1.35 -9.76 1.54
C VAL A 72 -2.51 -9.48 0.58
N ILE A 73 -3.38 -10.44 0.34
CA ILE A 73 -4.54 -10.28 -0.56
C ILE A 73 -5.51 -9.25 0.03
N GLY A 74 -5.82 -9.36 1.32
CA GLY A 74 -6.72 -8.45 2.03
C GLY A 74 -6.20 -7.01 2.04
N SER A 75 -4.89 -6.80 2.30
CA SER A 75 -4.27 -5.46 2.23
C SER A 75 -4.29 -4.92 0.80
N ASN A 76 -4.09 -5.74 -0.22
CA ASN A 76 -4.20 -5.29 -1.62
C ASN A 76 -5.63 -4.87 -1.96
N ILE A 77 -6.63 -5.64 -1.53
CA ILE A 77 -8.06 -5.27 -1.66
C ILE A 77 -8.33 -3.96 -0.91
N ALA A 78 -7.91 -3.85 0.34
CA ALA A 78 -8.13 -2.66 1.17
C ALA A 78 -7.46 -1.41 0.56
N ASN A 79 -6.22 -1.52 0.09
CA ASN A 79 -5.50 -0.40 -0.52
C ASN A 79 -6.23 0.13 -1.75
N ILE A 80 -6.72 -0.74 -2.63
CA ILE A 80 -7.41 -0.33 -3.85
C ILE A 80 -8.84 0.14 -3.55
N THR A 81 -9.56 -0.51 -2.65
CA THR A 81 -10.99 -0.20 -2.44
C THR A 81 -11.22 0.78 -1.30
N LEU A 82 -10.67 0.51 -0.12
CA LEU A 82 -10.86 1.36 1.06
C LEU A 82 -9.98 2.62 0.97
N VAL A 83 -8.66 2.45 0.82
CA VAL A 83 -7.73 3.59 0.90
C VAL A 83 -7.90 4.52 -0.30
N LEU A 84 -7.87 4.00 -1.53
CA LEU A 84 -8.11 4.80 -2.73
C LEU A 84 -9.53 5.36 -2.75
N GLY A 85 -10.54 4.59 -2.31
CA GLY A 85 -11.93 5.03 -2.21
C GLY A 85 -12.10 6.23 -1.28
N VAL A 86 -11.59 6.16 -0.06
CA VAL A 86 -11.63 7.28 0.91
C VAL A 86 -10.83 8.49 0.40
N THR A 87 -9.65 8.26 -0.17
CA THR A 87 -8.83 9.34 -0.74
C THR A 87 -9.58 10.03 -1.88
N ALA A 88 -10.20 9.28 -2.79
CA ALA A 88 -10.96 9.82 -3.92
C ALA A 88 -12.26 10.53 -3.50
N LEU A 89 -12.89 10.15 -2.39
CA LEU A 89 -14.02 10.90 -1.81
C LEU A 89 -13.61 12.28 -1.33
N THR A 90 -12.46 12.35 -0.69
CA THR A 90 -11.95 13.58 -0.09
C THR A 90 -11.37 14.50 -1.16
N PHE A 91 -10.56 13.95 -2.05
CA PHE A 91 -9.87 14.66 -3.12
C PHE A 91 -10.06 13.94 -4.46
N ARG A 92 -10.02 14.67 -5.58
CA ARG A 92 -9.88 14.06 -6.90
C ARG A 92 -8.45 13.57 -7.05
N VAL A 93 -8.26 12.26 -7.17
CA VAL A 93 -6.93 11.67 -7.29
C VAL A 93 -6.49 11.75 -8.76
N GLN A 94 -5.49 12.57 -9.04
CA GLN A 94 -4.91 12.68 -10.38
C GLN A 94 -4.00 11.48 -10.65
N ILE A 95 -4.14 10.88 -11.83
CA ILE A 95 -3.34 9.73 -12.25
C ILE A 95 -2.38 10.18 -13.33
N SER A 96 -1.07 10.09 -13.06
CA SER A 96 -0.04 10.47 -14.02
C SER A 96 0.03 9.51 -15.21
N GLU A 97 0.54 9.99 -16.34
CA GLU A 97 0.79 9.16 -17.53
C GLU A 97 1.73 7.99 -17.23
N GLN A 98 2.73 8.18 -16.39
CA GLN A 98 3.61 7.10 -15.95
C GLN A 98 2.85 6.01 -15.18
N THR A 99 1.86 6.39 -14.38
CA THR A 99 1.00 5.43 -13.69
C THR A 99 0.18 4.61 -14.67
N ILE A 100 -0.37 5.23 -15.70
CA ILE A 100 -1.17 4.57 -16.73
C ILE A 100 -0.32 3.62 -17.58
N THR A 101 0.88 4.06 -18.00
CA THR A 101 1.69 3.35 -19.00
C THR A 101 2.65 2.32 -18.40
N LEU A 102 3.01 2.45 -17.13
CA LEU A 102 4.00 1.57 -16.49
C LEU A 102 3.48 0.96 -15.18
N ASN A 103 3.06 1.79 -14.22
CA ASN A 103 2.89 1.32 -12.85
C ASN A 103 1.67 0.41 -12.69
N TYR A 104 0.54 0.82 -13.25
CA TYR A 104 -0.68 -0.01 -13.24
C TYR A 104 -0.50 -1.31 -14.08
N PRO A 105 0.06 -1.30 -15.29
CA PRO A 105 0.41 -2.55 -15.99
C PRO A 105 1.29 -3.50 -15.18
N VAL A 106 2.29 -2.98 -14.44
CA VAL A 106 3.12 -3.82 -13.58
C VAL A 106 2.32 -4.37 -12.41
N LEU A 107 1.44 -3.58 -11.77
CA LEU A 107 0.54 -4.07 -10.74
C LEU A 107 -0.34 -5.20 -11.26
N LEU A 108 -0.99 -5.02 -12.42
CA LEU A 108 -1.84 -6.04 -13.02
C LEU A 108 -1.04 -7.31 -13.36
N LEU A 109 0.15 -7.14 -13.97
CA LEU A 109 1.03 -8.25 -14.31
C LEU A 109 1.49 -9.01 -13.06
N SER A 110 1.91 -8.31 -12.02
CA SER A 110 2.30 -8.93 -10.74
C SER A 110 1.15 -9.72 -10.12
N SER A 111 -0.07 -9.17 -10.17
CA SER A 111 -1.28 -9.85 -9.67
C SER A 111 -1.60 -11.09 -10.49
N LEU A 112 -1.47 -11.05 -11.82
CA LEU A 112 -1.70 -12.21 -12.71
C LEU A 112 -0.63 -13.28 -12.53
N VAL A 113 0.65 -12.89 -12.44
CA VAL A 113 1.75 -13.81 -12.17
C VAL A 113 1.56 -14.50 -10.83
N PHE A 114 1.19 -13.74 -9.79
CA PHE A 114 0.87 -14.29 -8.48
C PHE A 114 -0.25 -15.33 -8.56
N GLY A 115 -1.36 -15.03 -9.25
CA GLY A 115 -2.44 -16.00 -9.45
C GLY A 115 -2.02 -17.24 -10.25
N GLY A 116 -1.19 -17.07 -11.28
CA GLY A 116 -0.60 -18.18 -12.01
C GLY A 116 0.26 -19.09 -11.12
N VAL A 117 1.06 -18.49 -10.24
CA VAL A 117 1.88 -19.22 -9.26
C VAL A 117 0.99 -20.01 -8.30
N LEU A 118 -0.05 -19.37 -7.74
CA LEU A 118 -1.00 -20.05 -6.84
C LEU A 118 -1.69 -21.23 -7.54
N TYR A 119 -2.11 -21.05 -8.79
CA TYR A 119 -2.80 -22.08 -9.56
C TYR A 119 -1.91 -23.30 -9.85
N TYR A 120 -0.62 -23.08 -10.22
CA TYR A 120 0.28 -24.16 -10.61
C TYR A 120 0.91 -24.87 -9.43
N PHE A 121 1.28 -24.15 -8.37
CA PHE A 121 2.04 -24.68 -7.24
C PHE A 121 1.21 -24.89 -5.99
N ASN A 122 -0.06 -24.46 -5.99
CA ASN A 122 -0.91 -24.42 -4.78
C ASN A 122 -0.22 -23.72 -3.60
N GLY A 123 0.55 -22.68 -3.90
CA GLY A 123 1.34 -21.93 -2.93
C GLY A 123 2.46 -21.16 -3.61
N ILE A 124 3.48 -20.79 -2.86
CA ILE A 124 4.67 -20.09 -3.37
C ILE A 124 5.93 -20.86 -2.92
N PRO A 125 6.59 -21.59 -3.84
CA PRO A 125 7.90 -22.20 -3.59
C PRO A 125 8.99 -21.16 -3.30
N GLN A 126 10.07 -21.58 -2.63
CA GLN A 126 11.17 -20.67 -2.30
C GLN A 126 11.81 -20.03 -3.53
N GLU A 127 11.95 -20.77 -4.63
CA GLU A 127 12.54 -20.29 -5.89
C GLU A 127 11.70 -19.15 -6.48
N VAL A 128 10.35 -19.25 -6.37
CA VAL A 128 9.43 -18.20 -6.81
C VAL A 128 9.53 -16.98 -5.87
N GLY A 129 9.75 -17.19 -4.58
CA GLY A 129 10.04 -16.11 -3.63
C GLY A 129 11.25 -15.27 -4.07
N PHE A 130 12.36 -15.93 -4.41
CA PHE A 130 13.56 -15.25 -4.96
C PHE A 130 13.27 -14.56 -6.31
N LEU A 131 12.48 -15.19 -7.17
CA LEU A 131 12.05 -14.56 -8.43
C LEU A 131 11.25 -13.28 -8.19
N PHE A 132 10.33 -13.27 -7.24
CA PHE A 132 9.55 -12.07 -6.87
C PHE A 132 10.46 -10.94 -6.40
N LEU A 133 11.43 -11.24 -5.54
CA LEU A 133 12.42 -10.26 -5.09
C LEU A 133 13.27 -9.72 -6.25
N PHE A 134 13.70 -10.58 -7.16
CA PHE A 134 14.42 -10.16 -8.36
C PHE A 134 13.57 -9.21 -9.22
N LEU A 135 12.29 -9.56 -9.47
CA LEU A 135 11.37 -8.71 -10.24
C LEU A 135 11.14 -7.36 -9.55
N LEU A 136 11.05 -7.32 -8.21
CA LEU A 136 10.95 -6.07 -7.45
C LEU A 136 12.19 -5.18 -7.65
N VAL A 137 13.40 -5.76 -7.58
CA VAL A 137 14.65 -5.02 -7.80
C VAL A 137 14.71 -4.46 -9.22
N VAL A 138 14.37 -5.27 -10.22
CA VAL A 138 14.31 -4.83 -11.62
C VAL A 138 13.29 -3.70 -11.81
N PHE A 139 12.08 -3.87 -11.27
CA PHE A 139 11.04 -2.85 -11.33
C PHE A 139 11.48 -1.53 -10.68
N SER A 140 12.02 -1.59 -9.47
CA SER A 140 12.52 -0.40 -8.75
C SER A 140 13.64 0.30 -9.51
N TRP A 141 14.56 -0.47 -10.10
CA TRP A 141 15.64 0.06 -10.92
C TRP A 141 15.12 0.77 -12.18
N VAL A 142 14.15 0.16 -12.89
CA VAL A 142 13.51 0.75 -14.07
C VAL A 142 12.81 2.06 -13.71
N LEU A 143 12.04 2.06 -12.62
CA LEU A 143 11.33 3.25 -12.14
C LEU A 143 12.29 4.42 -11.85
N ILE A 144 13.32 4.15 -11.06
CA ILE A 144 14.30 5.18 -10.66
C ILE A 144 15.07 5.68 -11.88
N SER A 145 15.51 4.77 -12.75
CA SER A 145 16.27 5.13 -13.96
C SER A 145 15.45 5.96 -14.94
N LYS A 146 14.17 5.58 -15.16
CA LYS A 146 13.25 6.33 -16.01
C LYS A 146 12.99 7.72 -15.42
N SER A 147 12.65 7.81 -14.13
CA SER A 147 12.37 9.08 -13.48
C SER A 147 13.54 10.06 -13.54
N ARG A 148 14.77 9.59 -13.28
CA ARG A 148 15.97 10.42 -13.41
C ARG A 148 16.18 10.95 -14.83
N ARG A 149 15.97 10.09 -15.83
CA ARG A 149 16.10 10.49 -17.22
C ARG A 149 15.05 11.50 -17.63
N ASP A 150 13.80 11.31 -17.20
CA ASP A 150 12.71 12.23 -17.54
C ASP A 150 12.92 13.61 -16.91
N ILE A 151 13.41 13.69 -15.66
CA ILE A 151 13.76 14.94 -15.00
C ILE A 151 14.94 15.62 -15.70
N LEU A 152 16.00 14.88 -16.05
CA LEU A 152 17.15 15.45 -16.76
C LEU A 152 16.77 15.98 -18.16
N ASN A 153 15.88 15.31 -18.87
CA ASN A 153 15.41 15.73 -20.18
C ASN A 153 14.46 16.94 -20.13
N ALA A 154 13.74 17.11 -19.01
CA ALA A 154 12.84 18.24 -18.79
C ALA A 154 13.58 19.51 -18.32
N ALA A 155 14.75 19.35 -17.69
CA ALA A 155 15.55 20.47 -17.25
C ALA A 155 16.21 21.16 -18.47
N THR A 156 15.79 22.40 -18.78
CA THR A 156 16.53 23.32 -19.64
C THR A 156 17.56 24.06 -18.79
N ASP A 157 18.62 24.59 -19.41
CA ASP A 157 19.72 25.28 -18.68
C ASP A 157 19.24 26.40 -17.74
N GLU A 158 18.05 26.97 -17.97
CA GLU A 158 17.42 27.98 -17.11
C GLU A 158 16.65 27.37 -15.91
N ASP A 159 16.16 26.13 -16.02
CA ASP A 159 15.39 25.44 -14.97
C ASP A 159 16.30 24.80 -13.91
N GLU A 160 17.60 24.65 -14.16
CA GLU A 160 18.57 24.13 -13.19
C GLU A 160 18.69 25.04 -11.96
N ILE A 161 18.34 26.33 -12.09
CA ILE A 161 18.35 27.34 -11.02
C ILE A 161 17.05 27.27 -10.16
N LEU A 162 15.96 26.70 -10.69
CA LEU A 162 14.65 26.66 -10.04
C LEU A 162 14.33 25.34 -9.35
N LEU A 163 15.19 24.32 -9.43
CA LEU A 163 15.11 23.18 -8.56
C LEU A 163 15.43 23.66 -7.14
N GLU A 164 14.40 24.07 -6.41
CA GLU A 164 14.51 24.36 -4.97
C GLU A 164 15.12 23.11 -4.31
N VAL A 165 16.44 23.16 -4.16
CA VAL A 165 17.15 22.17 -3.34
C VAL A 165 16.60 22.37 -1.94
N SER A 166 15.82 21.41 -1.45
CA SER A 166 15.34 21.51 -0.08
C SER A 166 16.55 21.78 0.82
N ASP A 167 16.49 22.87 1.58
CA ASP A 167 17.55 23.28 2.52
C ASP A 167 17.82 22.23 3.62
N ASP A 168 16.90 21.27 3.76
CA ASP A 168 17.01 20.19 4.74
C ASP A 168 18.17 19.24 4.36
N SER A 169 19.07 18.97 5.28
CA SER A 169 20.12 17.97 5.07
C SER A 169 19.50 16.58 4.81
N LEU A 170 20.20 15.72 4.06
CA LEU A 170 19.72 14.34 3.81
C LEU A 170 19.41 13.59 5.13
N PHE A 171 20.25 13.80 6.16
CA PHE A 171 20.04 13.24 7.49
C PHE A 171 18.73 13.71 8.14
N LYS A 172 18.36 14.98 7.96
CA LYS A 172 17.10 15.51 8.47
C LYS A 172 15.90 14.93 7.72
N SER A 173 16.01 14.77 6.40
CA SER A 173 14.99 14.15 5.57
C SER A 173 14.77 12.68 5.95
N LEU A 174 15.85 11.92 6.16
CA LEU A 174 15.80 10.56 6.69
C LEU A 174 15.24 10.51 8.11
N GLY A 175 15.58 11.48 8.95
CA GLY A 175 15.02 11.62 10.29
C GLY A 175 13.49 11.79 10.27
N PHE A 176 12.95 12.66 9.38
CA PHE A 176 11.51 12.80 9.18
C PHE A 176 10.87 11.51 8.66
N LEU A 177 11.50 10.83 7.70
CA LEU A 177 11.00 9.57 7.17
C LEU A 177 10.89 8.50 8.29
N LEU A 178 11.96 8.28 9.04
CA LEU A 178 12.00 7.30 10.13
C LEU A 178 11.02 7.66 11.26
N ALA A 179 10.96 8.92 11.66
CA ALA A 179 9.98 9.40 12.64
C ALA A 179 8.55 9.14 12.15
N GLY A 180 8.27 9.41 10.86
CA GLY A 180 6.99 9.13 10.23
C GLY A 180 6.61 7.65 10.32
N ILE A 181 7.51 6.75 9.96
CA ILE A 181 7.30 5.30 10.06
C ILE A 181 6.96 4.87 11.48
N VAL A 182 7.76 5.32 12.46
CA VAL A 182 7.56 4.98 13.87
C VAL A 182 6.21 5.50 14.38
N LEU A 183 5.87 6.76 14.07
CA LEU A 183 4.60 7.37 14.49
C LEU A 183 3.40 6.68 13.83
N LEU A 184 3.49 6.33 12.53
CA LEU A 184 2.43 5.60 11.83
C LEU A 184 2.20 4.23 12.45
N LYS A 185 3.28 3.50 12.76
CA LYS A 185 3.19 2.19 13.40
C LYS A 185 2.48 2.29 14.75
N PHE A 186 2.99 3.11 15.66
CA PHE A 186 2.35 3.25 16.97
C PHE A 186 0.95 3.84 16.89
N GLY A 187 0.70 4.74 15.95
CA GLY A 187 -0.62 5.29 15.68
C GLY A 187 -1.62 4.22 15.26
N ALA A 188 -1.24 3.32 14.35
CA ALA A 188 -2.05 2.19 13.93
C ALA A 188 -2.30 1.22 15.09
N ASP A 189 -1.25 0.83 15.84
CA ASP A 189 -1.37 -0.06 16.99
C ASP A 189 -2.40 0.49 18.01
N TYR A 190 -2.26 1.75 18.41
CA TYR A 190 -3.19 2.38 19.37
C TYR A 190 -4.63 2.50 18.85
N LEU A 191 -4.80 2.79 17.55
CA LEU A 191 -6.12 2.87 16.95
C LEU A 191 -6.80 1.49 16.94
N VAL A 192 -6.08 0.45 16.51
CA VAL A 192 -6.56 -0.94 16.48
C VAL A 192 -6.90 -1.43 17.88
N ASP A 193 -5.98 -1.30 18.83
CA ASP A 193 -6.18 -1.73 20.21
C ASP A 193 -7.39 -1.03 20.84
N GLY A 194 -7.51 0.28 20.64
CA GLY A 194 -8.64 1.07 21.13
C GLY A 194 -9.97 0.62 20.54
N THR A 195 -9.98 0.32 19.22
CA THR A 195 -11.17 -0.18 18.51
C THR A 195 -11.56 -1.57 18.99
N ILE A 196 -10.61 -2.50 19.12
CA ILE A 196 -10.85 -3.85 19.65
C ILE A 196 -11.44 -3.79 21.07
N ALA A 197 -10.87 -2.94 21.93
CA ALA A 197 -11.34 -2.80 23.30
C ALA A 197 -12.77 -2.23 23.38
N ILE A 198 -13.17 -1.37 22.44
CA ILE A 198 -14.54 -0.88 22.33
C ILE A 198 -15.45 -1.97 21.77
N ALA A 199 -15.06 -2.64 20.69
CA ALA A 199 -15.84 -3.70 20.05
C ALA A 199 -16.18 -4.83 21.06
N LYS A 200 -15.20 -5.23 21.88
CA LYS A 200 -15.42 -6.20 22.97
C LYS A 200 -16.44 -5.74 24.01
N LYS A 201 -16.54 -4.44 24.31
CA LYS A 201 -17.58 -3.90 25.20
C LYS A 201 -18.99 -3.97 24.62
N PHE A 202 -19.11 -3.97 23.30
CA PHE A 202 -20.38 -4.17 22.59
C PHE A 202 -20.67 -5.64 22.25
N GLU A 203 -19.90 -6.57 22.86
CA GLU A 203 -20.07 -8.02 22.69
C GLU A 203 -19.92 -8.48 21.21
N ILE A 204 -19.18 -7.72 20.39
CA ILE A 204 -18.85 -8.10 19.02
C ILE A 204 -17.91 -9.30 19.07
N SER A 205 -18.24 -10.34 18.30
CA SER A 205 -17.46 -11.58 18.28
C SER A 205 -16.00 -11.38 17.88
N GLU A 206 -15.08 -12.16 18.43
CA GLU A 206 -13.65 -12.07 18.12
C GLU A 206 -13.38 -12.36 16.63
N ARG A 207 -14.16 -13.23 16.00
CA ARG A 207 -14.10 -13.49 14.56
C ARG A 207 -14.36 -12.22 13.75
N VAL A 208 -15.44 -11.50 14.04
CA VAL A 208 -15.78 -10.24 13.35
C VAL A 208 -14.69 -9.19 13.56
N ILE A 209 -14.17 -9.08 14.78
CA ILE A 209 -13.07 -8.15 15.11
C ILE A 209 -11.83 -8.49 14.27
N ALA A 210 -11.45 -9.77 14.20
CA ALA A 210 -10.25 -10.19 13.46
C ALA A 210 -10.36 -9.89 11.97
N VAL A 211 -11.47 -10.25 11.34
CA VAL A 211 -11.65 -10.09 9.89
C VAL A 211 -11.86 -8.63 9.49
N THR A 212 -12.40 -7.77 10.38
CA THR A 212 -12.64 -6.36 10.05
C THR A 212 -11.54 -5.45 10.60
N VAL A 213 -11.40 -5.38 11.92
CA VAL A 213 -10.53 -4.39 12.59
C VAL A 213 -9.05 -4.68 12.35
N VAL A 214 -8.64 -5.95 12.43
CA VAL A 214 -7.23 -6.32 12.24
C VAL A 214 -6.84 -6.22 10.77
N ALA A 215 -7.69 -6.72 9.85
CA ALA A 215 -7.44 -6.66 8.42
C ALA A 215 -7.33 -5.21 7.90
N ILE A 216 -8.18 -4.30 8.41
CA ILE A 216 -8.08 -2.87 8.09
C ILE A 216 -6.85 -2.25 8.77
N GLY A 217 -6.50 -2.73 9.96
CA GLY A 217 -5.47 -2.16 10.83
C GLY A 217 -4.10 -2.08 10.19
N THR A 218 -3.70 -3.08 9.43
CA THR A 218 -2.41 -3.09 8.73
C THR A 218 -2.36 -2.07 7.58
N SER A 219 -3.51 -1.75 6.96
CA SER A 219 -3.60 -0.74 5.89
C SER A 219 -3.86 0.70 6.40
N ILE A 220 -3.91 0.92 7.71
CA ILE A 220 -4.08 2.28 8.30
C ILE A 220 -2.88 3.20 8.00
N PRO A 221 -1.62 2.74 8.05
CA PRO A 221 -0.49 3.56 7.65
C PRO A 221 -0.59 4.08 6.21
N GLU A 222 -1.02 3.23 5.27
CA GLU A 222 -1.27 3.60 3.86
C GLU A 222 -2.37 4.63 3.75
N LEU A 223 -3.48 4.44 4.47
CA LEU A 223 -4.60 5.37 4.50
C LEU A 223 -4.18 6.74 5.03
N ALA A 224 -3.52 6.78 6.18
CA ALA A 224 -3.05 8.01 6.79
C ALA A 224 -2.07 8.76 5.88
N THR A 225 -1.09 8.05 5.32
CA THR A 225 -0.09 8.62 4.41
C THR A 225 -0.74 9.18 3.14
N SER A 226 -1.67 8.42 2.51
CA SER A 226 -2.34 8.85 1.28
C SER A 226 -3.25 10.05 1.50
N ILE A 227 -3.98 10.12 2.62
CA ILE A 227 -4.80 11.28 2.98
C ILE A 227 -3.91 12.51 3.21
N VAL A 228 -2.83 12.38 3.99
CA VAL A 228 -1.94 13.52 4.27
C VAL A 228 -1.22 13.98 3.01
N ALA A 229 -0.77 13.07 2.14
CA ALA A 229 -0.19 13.42 0.86
C ALA A 229 -1.18 14.22 -0.02
N ALA A 230 -2.43 13.75 -0.11
CA ALA A 230 -3.48 14.45 -0.85
C ALA A 230 -3.81 15.83 -0.24
N LEU A 231 -3.84 15.96 1.10
CA LEU A 231 -3.99 17.26 1.79
C LEU A 231 -2.86 18.24 1.43
N LYS A 232 -1.65 17.73 1.24
CA LYS A 232 -0.46 18.51 0.85
C LYS A 232 -0.35 18.71 -0.67
N LYS A 233 -1.34 18.27 -1.44
CA LYS A 233 -1.34 18.29 -2.92
C LYS A 233 -0.21 17.47 -3.56
N GLU A 234 0.26 16.46 -2.86
CA GLU A 234 1.24 15.49 -3.32
C GLU A 234 0.53 14.25 -3.91
N ASP A 235 -0.34 14.48 -4.89
CA ASP A 235 -1.17 13.42 -5.50
C ASP A 235 -0.31 12.26 -6.04
N ASN A 236 0.82 12.58 -6.65
CA ASN A 236 1.76 11.59 -7.16
C ASN A 236 2.34 10.69 -6.06
N LEU A 237 2.61 11.25 -4.88
CA LEU A 237 3.08 10.48 -3.72
C LEU A 237 1.96 9.56 -3.21
N ALA A 238 0.73 10.06 -3.11
CA ALA A 238 -0.42 9.28 -2.67
C ALA A 238 -0.70 8.09 -3.61
N VAL A 239 -0.77 8.34 -4.93
CA VAL A 239 -0.98 7.30 -5.93
C VAL A 239 0.20 6.33 -5.97
N GLY A 240 1.43 6.85 -5.87
CA GLY A 240 2.64 6.04 -5.80
C GLY A 240 2.61 5.09 -4.61
N ASN A 241 2.27 5.58 -3.42
CA ASN A 241 2.13 4.74 -2.24
C ASN A 241 1.07 3.64 -2.44
N LEU A 242 -0.12 3.98 -2.93
CA LEU A 242 -1.20 3.01 -3.11
C LEU A 242 -0.87 1.88 -4.08
N ILE A 243 -0.41 2.23 -5.29
CA ILE A 243 -0.05 1.23 -6.31
C ILE A 243 1.23 0.49 -5.90
N GLY A 244 2.19 1.22 -5.34
CA GLY A 244 3.45 0.66 -4.88
C GLY A 244 3.24 -0.36 -3.77
N SER A 245 2.43 -0.05 -2.72
CA SER A 245 2.15 -0.99 -1.63
C SER A 245 1.52 -2.29 -2.14
N ASN A 246 0.65 -2.25 -3.15
CA ASN A 246 0.11 -3.48 -3.75
C ASN A 246 1.19 -4.31 -4.46
N ILE A 247 2.09 -3.67 -5.20
CA ILE A 247 3.22 -4.36 -5.85
C ILE A 247 4.18 -4.91 -4.79
N PHE A 248 4.50 -4.11 -3.74
CA PHE A 248 5.38 -4.53 -2.65
C PHE A 248 4.77 -5.68 -1.85
N ASN A 249 3.48 -5.69 -1.59
CA ASN A 249 2.80 -6.79 -0.92
C ASN A 249 2.97 -8.11 -1.69
N ILE A 250 2.84 -8.09 -3.01
CA ILE A 250 3.04 -9.29 -3.83
C ILE A 250 4.54 -9.63 -3.95
N LEU A 251 5.37 -8.69 -4.39
CA LEU A 251 6.75 -8.98 -4.77
C LEU A 251 7.73 -8.96 -3.59
N ALA A 252 7.52 -8.08 -2.59
CA ALA A 252 8.38 -7.99 -1.42
C ALA A 252 7.88 -8.87 -0.27
N VAL A 253 6.63 -8.68 0.18
CA VAL A 253 6.12 -9.39 1.35
C VAL A 253 6.07 -10.89 1.10
N LEU A 254 5.39 -11.33 0.03
CA LEU A 254 5.38 -12.75 -0.33
C LEU A 254 6.76 -13.23 -0.79
N GLY A 255 7.51 -12.39 -1.51
CA GLY A 255 8.86 -12.72 -1.98
C GLY A 255 9.83 -13.01 -0.83
N VAL A 256 9.92 -12.14 0.18
CA VAL A 256 10.76 -12.36 1.38
C VAL A 256 10.25 -13.55 2.16
N THR A 257 8.95 -13.61 2.44
CA THR A 257 8.37 -14.69 3.25
C THR A 257 8.62 -16.05 2.59
N ALA A 258 8.30 -16.19 1.29
CA ALA A 258 8.49 -17.45 0.57
C ALA A 258 9.98 -17.83 0.44
N SER A 259 10.89 -16.88 0.24
CA SER A 259 12.34 -17.18 0.17
C SER A 259 12.93 -17.71 1.49
N ILE A 260 12.31 -17.38 2.63
CA ILE A 260 12.70 -17.91 3.94
C ILE A 260 12.06 -19.28 4.18
N LYS A 261 10.76 -19.42 3.90
CA LYS A 261 9.99 -20.65 4.05
C LYS A 261 8.88 -20.69 3.02
N GLU A 262 8.75 -21.77 2.26
CA GLU A 262 7.67 -21.94 1.29
C GLU A 262 6.29 -21.72 1.93
N ILE A 263 5.38 -21.13 1.16
CA ILE A 263 4.03 -20.79 1.62
C ILE A 263 3.05 -21.68 0.86
N ASN A 264 2.37 -22.60 1.56
CA ASN A 264 1.40 -23.52 0.97
C ASN A 264 -0.03 -23.07 1.29
N ILE A 265 -0.93 -23.12 0.30
CA ILE A 265 -2.35 -22.89 0.52
C ILE A 265 -2.94 -24.12 1.21
N ILE A 266 -3.61 -23.89 2.34
CA ILE A 266 -4.35 -24.92 3.08
C ILE A 266 -5.84 -24.78 2.74
N ASP A 267 -6.36 -23.54 2.73
CA ASP A 267 -7.75 -23.24 2.41
C ASP A 267 -7.90 -22.81 0.95
N ALA A 268 -8.69 -23.55 0.19
CA ALA A 268 -8.94 -23.29 -1.23
C ALA A 268 -9.65 -21.94 -1.48
N GLU A 269 -10.33 -21.37 -0.48
CA GLU A 269 -11.00 -20.07 -0.60
C GLU A 269 -10.00 -18.92 -0.83
N ILE A 270 -8.76 -19.05 -0.39
CA ILE A 270 -7.68 -18.10 -0.68
C ILE A 270 -7.57 -17.84 -2.20
N PHE A 271 -7.64 -18.89 -3.01
CA PHE A 271 -7.55 -18.75 -4.46
C PHE A 271 -8.93 -18.51 -5.09
N THR A 272 -9.95 -19.28 -4.72
CA THR A 272 -11.26 -19.28 -5.40
C THR A 272 -12.12 -18.06 -5.03
N PHE A 273 -11.88 -17.45 -3.89
CA PHE A 273 -12.64 -16.30 -3.40
C PHE A 273 -11.75 -15.06 -3.27
N ASP A 274 -10.78 -15.04 -2.35
CA ASP A 274 -10.03 -13.83 -2.02
C ASP A 274 -9.18 -13.31 -3.19
N TYR A 275 -8.41 -14.21 -3.84
CA TYR A 275 -7.62 -13.80 -5.01
C TYR A 275 -8.51 -13.34 -6.17
N MET A 276 -9.66 -13.99 -6.39
CA MET A 276 -10.59 -13.58 -7.46
C MET A 276 -11.19 -12.21 -7.20
N TRP A 277 -11.47 -11.85 -5.94
CA TRP A 277 -11.86 -10.49 -5.58
C TRP A 277 -10.74 -9.49 -5.85
N MET A 278 -9.51 -9.80 -5.43
CA MET A 278 -8.35 -8.93 -5.64
C MET A 278 -8.12 -8.62 -7.13
N ILE A 279 -8.15 -9.65 -8.00
CA ILE A 279 -7.93 -9.44 -9.44
C ILE A 279 -9.11 -8.70 -10.10
N ALA A 280 -10.35 -9.00 -9.71
CA ALA A 280 -11.53 -8.29 -10.22
C ALA A 280 -11.48 -6.80 -9.85
N ILE A 281 -11.12 -6.47 -8.62
CA ILE A 281 -10.96 -5.09 -8.14
C ILE A 281 -9.83 -4.39 -8.90
N THR A 282 -8.71 -5.05 -9.09
CA THR A 282 -7.59 -4.50 -9.88
C THR A 282 -8.05 -4.18 -11.30
N LEU A 283 -8.80 -5.05 -11.96
CA LEU A 283 -9.35 -4.81 -13.29
C LEU A 283 -10.38 -3.66 -13.32
N ILE A 284 -11.23 -3.53 -12.30
CA ILE A 284 -12.20 -2.43 -12.18
C ILE A 284 -11.49 -1.08 -12.12
N VAL A 285 -10.41 -0.97 -11.33
CA VAL A 285 -9.60 0.27 -11.28
C VAL A 285 -8.95 0.55 -12.64
N GLY A 286 -8.51 -0.47 -13.35
CA GLY A 286 -8.07 -0.30 -14.73
C GLY A 286 -9.14 0.29 -15.64
N LEU A 287 -10.37 -0.19 -15.55
CA LEU A 287 -11.50 0.39 -16.30
C LEU A 287 -11.72 1.86 -15.93
N PHE A 288 -11.60 2.24 -14.66
CA PHE A 288 -11.71 3.65 -14.26
C PHE A 288 -10.61 4.50 -14.88
N ILE A 289 -9.36 4.04 -14.80
CA ILE A 289 -8.18 4.76 -15.31
C ILE A 289 -8.23 4.92 -16.84
N TYR A 290 -8.55 3.84 -17.57
CA TYR A 290 -8.45 3.84 -19.04
C TYR A 290 -9.72 4.31 -19.75
N THR A 291 -10.90 4.11 -19.16
CA THR A 291 -12.17 4.26 -19.88
C THR A 291 -13.04 5.39 -19.35
N PHE A 292 -13.31 5.43 -18.05
CA PHE A 292 -14.33 6.33 -17.51
C PHE A 292 -13.82 7.73 -17.19
N SER A 293 -12.85 7.84 -16.32
CA SER A 293 -12.41 9.15 -15.80
C SER A 293 -11.13 9.69 -16.40
N LYS A 294 -10.47 8.93 -17.27
CA LYS A 294 -9.25 9.30 -18.01
C LYS A 294 -8.29 10.16 -17.17
N SER A 295 -7.27 9.54 -16.61
CA SER A 295 -6.22 10.20 -15.81
C SER A 295 -6.64 10.76 -14.44
N GLN A 296 -7.78 10.34 -13.90
CA GLN A 296 -8.20 10.68 -12.53
C GLN A 296 -9.11 9.60 -11.95
N ILE A 297 -9.21 9.54 -10.62
CA ILE A 297 -10.26 8.80 -9.92
C ILE A 297 -11.20 9.83 -9.27
N SER A 298 -12.46 9.79 -9.70
CA SER A 298 -13.49 10.72 -9.25
C SER A 298 -14.13 10.28 -7.94
N ARG A 299 -14.86 11.21 -7.27
CA ARG A 299 -15.62 10.87 -6.07
C ARG A 299 -16.66 9.77 -6.29
N LYS A 300 -17.27 9.69 -7.48
CA LYS A 300 -18.25 8.64 -7.80
C LYS A 300 -17.58 7.26 -7.84
N GLU A 301 -16.40 7.18 -8.45
CA GLU A 301 -15.60 5.95 -8.48
C GLU A 301 -15.11 5.58 -7.09
N GLY A 302 -14.74 6.57 -6.25
CA GLY A 302 -14.44 6.36 -4.84
C GLY A 302 -15.61 5.73 -4.06
N ILE A 303 -16.84 6.18 -4.27
CA ILE A 303 -18.05 5.56 -3.68
C ILE A 303 -18.19 4.11 -4.15
N VAL A 304 -18.01 3.84 -5.45
CA VAL A 304 -18.11 2.49 -6.00
C VAL A 304 -17.07 1.57 -5.37
N LEU A 305 -15.81 2.04 -5.23
CA LEU A 305 -14.75 1.26 -4.57
C LEU A 305 -15.10 0.92 -3.12
N LEU A 306 -15.64 1.87 -2.35
CA LEU A 306 -16.07 1.62 -0.97
C LEU A 306 -17.23 0.64 -0.89
N LEU A 307 -18.20 0.71 -1.81
CA LEU A 307 -19.29 -0.26 -1.87
C LEU A 307 -18.77 -1.66 -2.21
N ILE A 308 -17.78 -1.77 -3.10
CA ILE A 308 -17.10 -3.03 -3.41
C ILE A 308 -16.41 -3.59 -2.16
N TYR A 309 -15.72 -2.74 -1.37
CA TYR A 309 -15.09 -3.17 -0.12
C TYR A 309 -16.10 -3.72 0.89
N ILE A 310 -17.20 -3.00 1.09
CA ILE A 310 -18.28 -3.47 1.98
C ILE A 310 -18.87 -4.80 1.49
N SER A 311 -19.04 -4.96 0.17
CA SER A 311 -19.53 -6.21 -0.42
C SER A 311 -18.54 -7.35 -0.18
N TYR A 312 -17.24 -7.12 -0.40
CA TYR A 312 -16.20 -8.11 -0.12
C TYR A 312 -16.24 -8.55 1.35
N LEU A 313 -16.28 -7.59 2.30
CA LEU A 313 -16.38 -7.93 3.72
C LEU A 313 -17.65 -8.72 4.06
N TYR A 314 -18.79 -8.33 3.49
CA TYR A 314 -20.05 -9.04 3.71
C TYR A 314 -19.97 -10.51 3.27
N PHE A 315 -19.46 -10.78 2.06
CA PHE A 315 -19.33 -12.14 1.55
C PHE A 315 -18.21 -12.94 2.22
N SER A 316 -17.14 -12.29 2.67
CA SER A 316 -16.05 -12.94 3.44
C SER A 316 -16.49 -13.36 4.85
N LEU A 317 -17.54 -12.73 5.40
CA LEU A 317 -18.07 -13.03 6.73
C LEU A 317 -19.28 -13.99 6.72
N SER A 318 -19.89 -14.20 5.56
CA SER A 318 -21.07 -15.07 5.39
C SER A 318 -20.69 -16.51 5.16
#